data_c84612bcc9fed7c2bfd0d9248c49308a
#
_entry.id   c84612bcc9fed7c2bfd0d9248c49308a
#
_cell.length_a   1.000
_cell.length_b   1.000
_cell.length_c   1.000
_cell.angle_alpha   90.00
_cell.angle_beta   90.00
_cell.angle_gamma   90.00
#
_symmetry.space_group_name_H-M   'P 1'
#
loop_
_entity.id
_entity.type
_entity.pdbx_description
1 polymer ?
#
loop_
_entity_poly.entity_id
_entity_poly.type
_entity_poly.pdbx_seq_one_letter_code
_entity_poly.pdbx_strand_id
1 'polypeptide(L)'
;MFNGGPGCDDYLGTVSALVEDKARLIRFEPRGCGRSDWDGNYSLDVLLDDADAVRQAHGAQTCLVAGHSFGVNAALAYALRFPSATCGLIGIAGSNLVNDRSWSETYHRGLQEIGEDTGGAVFHADPHVNRDGNQSWREFIRTPNLFRTVADLDLPATFINGSADIRPNWPTRQLATLLPQGRYFEIEGAAHYIWLTHPGELDRRLRQAIDRMSPNQPTIGYPSTR
;
A
#
# COMPACT_ATOMS: atom_id res chain seq x y z
N MET A 1 1.13 7.10 -3.76
CA MET A 1 1.42 5.66 -3.47
C MET A 1 2.39 5.60 -2.31
N PHE A 2 2.19 4.66 -1.39
CA PHE A 2 3.05 4.43 -0.23
C PHE A 2 3.96 3.22 -0.45
N ASN A 3 5.26 3.40 -0.20
CA ASN A 3 6.25 2.34 -0.24
C ASN A 3 6.15 1.42 0.99
N GLY A 4 6.73 0.23 0.89
CA GLY A 4 6.83 -0.72 2.00
C GLY A 4 7.95 -0.39 2.99
N GLY A 5 8.28 -1.33 3.78
CA GLY A 5 9.32 -1.27 4.80
C GLY A 5 8.75 -1.32 6.21
N PRO A 6 8.37 -0.23 6.89
CA PRO A 6 8.48 1.19 6.54
C PRO A 6 9.91 1.66 6.32
N GLY A 7 10.05 2.83 5.73
CA GLY A 7 11.36 3.45 5.57
C GLY A 7 12.09 3.12 4.26
N CYS A 8 11.42 2.43 3.31
CA CYS A 8 12.00 2.20 2.00
C CYS A 8 11.99 3.45 1.13
N ASP A 9 13.04 3.56 0.32
CA ASP A 9 13.08 4.46 -0.84
C ASP A 9 11.94 4.15 -1.80
N ASP A 10 11.70 5.04 -2.78
CA ASP A 10 10.68 4.79 -3.80
C ASP A 10 11.14 3.71 -4.80
N TYR A 11 10.54 2.55 -4.67
CA TYR A 11 10.75 1.41 -5.57
C TYR A 11 9.51 1.05 -6.41
N LEU A 12 8.43 1.83 -6.30
CA LEU A 12 7.16 1.53 -6.98
C LEU A 12 7.10 2.05 -8.42
N GLY A 13 8.22 2.46 -9.00
CA GLY A 13 8.30 2.95 -10.39
C GLY A 13 7.74 1.96 -11.39
N THR A 14 8.14 0.70 -11.31
CA THR A 14 7.66 -0.37 -12.19
C THR A 14 6.15 -0.63 -12.03
N VAL A 15 5.63 -0.58 -10.80
CA VAL A 15 4.19 -0.72 -10.53
C VAL A 15 3.42 0.46 -11.14
N SER A 16 3.96 1.68 -11.00
CA SER A 16 3.34 2.89 -11.58
C SER A 16 3.25 2.80 -13.11
N ALA A 17 4.30 2.32 -13.76
CA ALA A 17 4.36 2.20 -15.22
C ALA A 17 3.27 1.27 -15.79
N LEU A 18 2.74 0.32 -15.00
CA LEU A 18 1.64 -0.55 -15.43
C LEU A 18 0.35 0.23 -15.70
N VAL A 19 0.12 1.35 -15.00
CA VAL A 19 -1.17 2.05 -15.00
C VAL A 19 -1.06 3.57 -15.23
N GLU A 20 0.09 4.06 -15.71
CA GLU A 20 0.32 5.49 -15.96
C GLU A 20 -0.58 6.10 -17.04
N ASP A 21 -1.09 5.27 -17.94
CA ASP A 21 -2.08 5.64 -18.95
C ASP A 21 -3.52 5.75 -18.40
N LYS A 22 -3.76 5.23 -17.19
CA LYS A 22 -5.08 5.20 -16.54
C LYS A 22 -5.27 6.31 -15.51
N ALA A 23 -4.19 6.74 -14.85
CA ALA A 23 -4.28 7.69 -13.76
C ALA A 23 -2.99 8.52 -13.63
N ARG A 24 -3.14 9.77 -13.20
CA ARG A 24 -1.99 10.54 -12.74
C ARG A 24 -1.47 9.97 -11.43
N LEU A 25 -0.22 9.51 -11.43
CA LEU A 25 0.38 8.85 -10.30
C LEU A 25 1.28 9.81 -9.51
N ILE A 26 1.13 9.82 -8.20
CA ILE A 26 1.99 10.56 -7.28
C ILE A 26 2.69 9.54 -6.40
N ARG A 27 4.01 9.46 -6.54
CA ARG A 27 4.91 8.70 -5.68
C ARG A 27 5.75 9.68 -4.88
N PHE A 28 6.12 9.34 -3.67
CA PHE A 28 6.98 10.16 -2.83
C PHE A 28 7.84 9.27 -1.93
N GLU A 29 8.96 9.82 -1.52
CA GLU A 29 9.83 9.21 -0.51
C GLU A 29 9.47 9.82 0.83
N PRO A 30 9.10 9.03 1.85
CA PRO A 30 8.86 9.55 3.18
C PRO A 30 10.10 10.27 3.74
N ARG A 31 9.91 11.17 4.70
CA ARG A 31 11.04 11.82 5.36
C ARG A 31 12.01 10.77 5.94
N GLY A 32 13.29 11.03 5.85
CA GLY A 32 14.36 10.13 6.23
C GLY A 32 14.60 8.98 5.23
N CYS A 33 13.93 8.96 4.09
CA CYS A 33 14.08 7.93 3.05
C CYS A 33 14.54 8.55 1.75
N GLY A 34 15.42 7.87 1.05
CA GLY A 34 15.92 8.27 -0.27
C GLY A 34 16.42 9.70 -0.29
N ARG A 35 15.76 10.57 -1.05
CA ARG A 35 16.11 12.00 -1.24
C ARG A 35 15.41 12.95 -0.27
N SER A 36 14.50 12.44 0.57
CA SER A 36 13.77 13.26 1.52
C SER A 36 14.59 13.55 2.77
N ASP A 37 14.42 14.76 3.33
CA ASP A 37 15.18 15.24 4.47
C ASP A 37 14.94 14.40 5.75
N TRP A 38 15.96 14.39 6.59
CA TRP A 38 15.93 13.82 7.93
C TRP A 38 15.48 14.86 8.95
N ASP A 39 14.48 14.51 9.79
CA ASP A 39 14.06 15.38 10.89
C ASP A 39 13.89 14.65 12.24
N GLY A 40 14.03 13.33 12.26
CA GLY A 40 13.96 12.51 13.47
C GLY A 40 12.55 12.16 13.93
N ASN A 41 11.49 12.54 13.22
CA ASN A 41 10.11 12.15 13.52
C ASN A 41 9.51 11.31 12.39
N TYR A 42 9.45 9.99 12.60
CA TYR A 42 9.02 9.02 11.60
C TYR A 42 7.76 8.27 12.03
N SER A 43 6.91 8.92 12.82
CA SER A 43 5.63 8.35 13.24
C SER A 43 4.66 8.21 12.05
N LEU A 44 3.70 7.30 12.20
CA LEU A 44 2.64 7.12 11.22
C LEU A 44 1.88 8.45 10.98
N ASP A 45 1.56 9.19 12.04
CA ASP A 45 0.85 10.47 11.93
C ASP A 45 1.59 11.46 11.03
N VAL A 46 2.90 11.58 11.20
CA VAL A 46 3.73 12.45 10.37
C VAL A 46 3.77 11.98 8.92
N LEU A 47 3.89 10.67 8.68
CA LEU A 47 3.82 10.10 7.34
C LEU A 47 2.49 10.44 6.64
N LEU A 48 1.37 10.39 7.39
CA LEU A 48 0.05 10.70 6.84
C LEU A 48 -0.11 12.20 6.54
N ASP A 49 0.40 13.07 7.41
CA ASP A 49 0.40 14.53 7.20
C ASP A 49 1.26 14.92 5.99
N ASP A 50 2.43 14.32 5.84
CA ASP A 50 3.30 14.53 4.68
C ASP A 50 2.62 14.07 3.38
N ALA A 51 1.98 12.91 3.41
CA ALA A 51 1.25 12.39 2.25
C ALA A 51 0.09 13.32 1.84
N ASP A 52 -0.62 13.90 2.82
CA ASP A 52 -1.69 14.85 2.54
C ASP A 52 -1.14 16.19 2.03
N ALA A 53 -0.01 16.67 2.55
CA ALA A 53 0.68 17.84 2.02
C ALA A 53 1.12 17.62 0.56
N VAL A 54 1.65 16.45 0.23
CA VAL A 54 2.00 16.06 -1.15
C VAL A 54 0.75 16.08 -2.04
N ARG A 55 -0.37 15.47 -1.61
CA ARG A 55 -1.64 15.53 -2.35
C ARG A 55 -2.07 16.96 -2.64
N GLN A 56 -2.06 17.83 -1.62
CA GLN A 56 -2.44 19.25 -1.74
C GLN A 56 -1.50 20.01 -2.68
N ALA A 57 -0.18 19.82 -2.57
CA ALA A 57 0.80 20.44 -3.44
C ALA A 57 0.61 20.08 -4.92
N HIS A 58 0.07 18.89 -5.21
CA HIS A 58 -0.31 18.47 -6.56
C HIS A 58 -1.72 18.91 -6.99
N GLY A 59 -2.42 19.70 -6.17
CA GLY A 59 -3.76 20.23 -6.48
C GLY A 59 -4.87 19.18 -6.50
N ALA A 60 -4.64 17.98 -5.94
CA ALA A 60 -5.64 16.92 -5.92
C ALA A 60 -6.61 17.13 -4.74
N GLN A 61 -7.88 17.38 -5.03
CA GLN A 61 -8.92 17.48 -4.00
C GLN A 61 -9.17 16.13 -3.35
N THR A 62 -9.29 15.08 -4.16
CA THR A 62 -9.40 13.69 -3.72
C THR A 62 -8.36 12.83 -4.43
N CYS A 63 -7.97 11.72 -3.83
CA CYS A 63 -7.07 10.76 -4.44
C CYS A 63 -7.48 9.33 -4.10
N LEU A 64 -7.16 8.43 -5.00
CA LEU A 64 -7.08 7.01 -4.73
C LEU A 64 -5.75 6.75 -4.02
N VAL A 65 -5.78 6.17 -2.82
CA VAL A 65 -4.57 5.80 -2.10
C VAL A 65 -4.16 4.37 -2.42
N ALA A 66 -2.89 4.17 -2.66
CA ALA A 66 -2.35 2.84 -2.95
C ALA A 66 -1.07 2.61 -2.16
N GLY A 67 -0.79 1.36 -1.80
CA GLY A 67 0.42 0.99 -1.10
C GLY A 67 0.85 -0.44 -1.36
N HIS A 68 2.13 -0.71 -1.12
CA HIS A 68 2.70 -2.05 -1.13
C HIS A 68 3.23 -2.40 0.27
N SER A 69 2.98 -3.64 0.71
CA SER A 69 3.51 -4.12 2.00
C SER A 69 3.06 -3.22 3.16
N PHE A 70 3.98 -2.67 3.98
CA PHE A 70 3.65 -1.65 4.99
C PHE A 70 2.89 -0.45 4.41
N GLY A 71 3.14 -0.09 3.15
CA GLY A 71 2.43 0.99 2.48
C GLY A 71 0.91 0.78 2.39
N VAL A 72 0.43 -0.47 2.47
CA VAL A 72 -1.01 -0.77 2.57
C VAL A 72 -1.56 -0.34 3.92
N ASN A 73 -0.77 -0.54 4.99
CA ASN A 73 -1.11 -0.08 6.34
C ASN A 73 -1.22 1.45 6.37
N ALA A 74 -0.24 2.14 5.78
CA ALA A 74 -0.24 3.60 5.67
C ALA A 74 -1.42 4.11 4.82
N ALA A 75 -1.74 3.45 3.70
CA ALA A 75 -2.87 3.81 2.84
C ALA A 75 -4.22 3.65 3.57
N LEU A 76 -4.39 2.57 4.34
CA LEU A 76 -5.57 2.37 5.18
C LEU A 76 -5.69 3.45 6.26
N ALA A 77 -4.60 3.72 6.99
CA ALA A 77 -4.58 4.76 8.02
C ALA A 77 -4.86 6.15 7.43
N TYR A 78 -4.33 6.44 6.23
CA TYR A 78 -4.65 7.66 5.51
C TYR A 78 -6.13 7.76 5.17
N ALA A 79 -6.74 6.71 4.64
CA ALA A 79 -8.16 6.69 4.32
C ALA A 79 -9.06 6.89 5.56
N LEU A 80 -8.66 6.34 6.71
CA LEU A 80 -9.35 6.54 7.98
C LEU A 80 -9.21 7.97 8.52
N ARG A 81 -8.05 8.60 8.32
CA ARG A 81 -7.78 9.95 8.81
C ARG A 81 -8.35 11.04 7.88
N PHE A 82 -8.31 10.81 6.57
CA PHE A 82 -8.75 11.75 5.54
C PHE A 82 -9.84 11.15 4.63
N PRO A 83 -10.98 10.71 5.19
CA PRO A 83 -12.00 10.01 4.40
C PRO A 83 -12.59 10.88 3.29
N SER A 84 -12.73 12.19 3.49
CA SER A 84 -13.24 13.12 2.47
C SER A 84 -12.24 13.38 1.33
N ALA A 85 -10.96 13.13 1.55
CA ALA A 85 -9.91 13.27 0.55
C ALA A 85 -9.58 11.95 -0.16
N THR A 86 -10.22 10.83 0.24
CA THR A 86 -9.92 9.50 -0.28
C THR A 86 -11.12 8.96 -1.06
N CYS A 87 -10.94 8.65 -2.35
CA CYS A 87 -11.99 8.07 -3.19
C CYS A 87 -11.88 6.55 -3.36
N GLY A 88 -10.81 5.92 -2.89
CA GLY A 88 -10.62 4.48 -2.94
C GLY A 88 -9.27 4.05 -2.38
N LEU A 89 -9.11 2.75 -2.15
CA LEU A 89 -7.90 2.14 -1.60
C LEU A 89 -7.46 0.92 -2.42
N ILE A 90 -6.19 0.88 -2.80
CA ILE A 90 -5.56 -0.31 -3.39
C ILE A 90 -4.41 -0.78 -2.51
N GLY A 91 -4.47 -2.03 -2.07
CA GLY A 91 -3.41 -2.69 -1.32
C GLY A 91 -2.73 -3.77 -2.15
N ILE A 92 -1.40 -3.76 -2.20
CA ILE A 92 -0.58 -4.76 -2.88
C ILE A 92 0.26 -5.47 -1.83
N ALA A 93 0.11 -6.79 -1.70
CA ALA A 93 0.90 -7.66 -0.83
C ALA A 93 1.01 -7.16 0.62
N GLY A 94 -0.09 -6.81 1.22
CA GLY A 94 -0.13 -6.34 2.63
C GLY A 94 -1.52 -6.11 3.12
N SER A 95 -1.72 -6.10 4.28
CA SER A 95 -2.02 -5.35 5.50
C SER A 95 -2.42 -6.29 6.63
N ASN A 96 -2.21 -5.85 7.86
CA ASN A 96 -2.75 -6.51 9.04
C ASN A 96 -3.19 -5.46 10.07
N LEU A 97 -4.27 -5.76 10.80
CA LEU A 97 -4.79 -4.92 11.90
C LEU A 97 -4.51 -5.53 13.27
N VAL A 98 -3.76 -6.60 13.32
CA VAL A 98 -3.42 -7.31 14.54
C VAL A 98 -1.95 -7.68 14.56
N ASN A 99 -1.34 -7.63 15.74
CA ASN A 99 -0.01 -8.17 15.97
C ASN A 99 -0.16 -9.64 16.39
N ASP A 100 -0.21 -10.52 15.40
CA ASP A 100 -0.48 -11.95 15.60
C ASP A 100 0.81 -12.77 15.67
N ARG A 101 0.92 -13.63 16.67
CA ARG A 101 2.08 -14.47 16.87
C ARG A 101 2.22 -15.52 15.77
N SER A 102 1.12 -16.17 15.40
CA SER A 102 1.16 -17.24 14.39
C SER A 102 1.53 -16.71 13.01
N TRP A 103 1.10 -15.49 12.68
CA TRP A 103 1.53 -14.79 11.48
C TRP A 103 3.05 -14.55 11.52
N SER A 104 3.56 -14.02 12.62
CA SER A 104 5.01 -13.74 12.78
C SER A 104 5.85 -15.01 12.70
N GLU A 105 5.42 -16.09 13.37
CA GLU A 105 6.10 -17.38 13.33
C GLU A 105 6.12 -17.97 11.92
N THR A 106 5.00 -17.89 11.19
CA THR A 106 4.91 -18.38 9.82
C THR A 106 5.79 -17.57 8.87
N TYR A 107 5.79 -16.25 9.00
CA TYR A 107 6.67 -15.37 8.21
C TYR A 107 8.15 -15.70 8.46
N HIS A 108 8.58 -15.79 9.73
CA HIS A 108 9.97 -16.09 10.06
C HIS A 108 10.40 -17.47 9.57
N ARG A 109 9.51 -18.45 9.64
CA ARG A 109 9.77 -19.78 9.09
C ARG A 109 9.93 -19.73 7.57
N GLY A 110 9.00 -19.07 6.86
CA GLY A 110 9.10 -18.89 5.42
C GLY A 110 10.39 -18.18 5.01
N LEU A 111 10.81 -17.16 5.77
CA LEU A 111 12.06 -16.45 5.52
C LEU A 111 13.30 -17.36 5.69
N GLN A 112 13.28 -18.28 6.65
CA GLN A 112 14.39 -19.22 6.90
C GLN A 112 14.41 -20.37 5.88
N GLU A 113 13.27 -20.91 5.50
CA GLU A 113 13.14 -22.11 4.67
C GLU A 113 13.16 -21.81 3.17
N ILE A 114 12.55 -20.70 2.78
CA ILE A 114 12.33 -20.31 1.37
C ILE A 114 13.17 -19.09 1.01
N GLY A 115 13.28 -18.12 1.93
CA GLY A 115 13.81 -16.79 1.65
C GLY A 115 12.78 -15.86 1.04
N GLU A 116 13.18 -14.64 0.76
CA GLU A 116 12.34 -13.65 0.10
C GLU A 116 12.71 -13.55 -1.39
N ASP A 117 11.75 -13.84 -2.27
CA ASP A 117 11.95 -13.68 -3.71
C ASP A 117 11.83 -12.20 -4.09
N THR A 118 12.99 -11.56 -4.23
CA THR A 118 13.12 -10.17 -4.66
C THR A 118 13.43 -10.04 -6.15
N GLY A 119 13.51 -11.15 -6.89
CA GLY A 119 13.98 -11.15 -8.28
C GLY A 119 15.38 -10.56 -8.44
N GLY A 120 16.19 -10.56 -7.37
CA GLY A 120 17.52 -9.94 -7.31
C GLY A 120 17.51 -8.42 -7.08
N ALA A 121 16.35 -7.79 -6.93
CA ALA A 121 16.25 -6.38 -6.57
C ALA A 121 16.69 -6.14 -5.11
N VAL A 122 17.36 -5.02 -4.89
CA VAL A 122 17.78 -4.56 -3.56
C VAL A 122 16.86 -3.41 -3.16
N PHE A 123 16.20 -3.56 -2.00
CA PHE A 123 15.34 -2.53 -1.43
C PHE A 123 16.06 -1.92 -0.23
N HIS A 124 16.32 -0.62 -0.31
CA HIS A 124 16.95 0.12 0.76
C HIS A 124 15.88 0.65 1.72
N ALA A 125 16.04 0.33 3.00
CA ALA A 125 15.20 0.87 4.06
C ALA A 125 16.09 1.45 5.16
N ASP A 126 15.78 2.68 5.57
CA ASP A 126 16.45 3.28 6.72
C ASP A 126 16.02 2.57 8.01
N PRO A 127 16.99 2.08 8.84
CA PRO A 127 16.66 1.29 10.02
C PRO A 127 15.98 2.09 11.13
N HIS A 128 16.20 3.41 11.24
CA HIS A 128 15.54 4.24 12.24
C HIS A 128 14.08 4.50 11.81
N VAL A 129 13.86 4.89 10.55
CA VAL A 129 12.51 5.06 9.99
C VAL A 129 11.74 3.74 10.07
N ASN A 130 12.39 2.62 9.77
CA ASN A 130 11.77 1.29 9.86
C ASN A 130 11.32 0.96 11.28
N ARG A 131 12.18 1.15 12.26
CA ARG A 131 11.87 0.89 13.68
C ARG A 131 10.70 1.75 14.15
N ASP A 132 10.79 3.06 13.93
CA ASP A 132 9.85 4.04 14.47
C ASP A 132 8.48 3.92 13.77
N GLY A 133 8.47 3.70 12.46
CA GLY A 133 7.25 3.44 11.71
C GLY A 133 6.55 2.14 12.13
N ASN A 134 7.29 1.06 12.36
CA ASN A 134 6.73 -0.19 12.88
C ASN A 134 6.21 -0.03 14.31
N GLN A 135 6.88 0.73 15.17
CA GLN A 135 6.39 1.02 16.51
C GLN A 135 5.09 1.80 16.45
N SER A 136 5.05 2.87 15.67
CA SER A 136 3.87 3.71 15.51
C SER A 136 2.67 2.92 14.95
N TRP A 137 2.93 1.99 14.02
CA TRP A 137 1.89 1.07 13.55
C TRP A 137 1.34 0.17 14.65
N ARG A 138 2.21 -0.40 15.50
CA ARG A 138 1.78 -1.22 16.65
C ARG A 138 0.95 -0.42 17.66
N GLU A 139 1.20 0.87 17.79
CA GLU A 139 0.39 1.79 18.61
C GLU A 139 -0.96 2.06 17.94
N PHE A 140 -0.96 2.35 16.65
CA PHE A 140 -2.18 2.60 15.86
C PHE A 140 -3.15 1.42 15.91
N ILE A 141 -2.70 0.18 15.74
CA ILE A 141 -3.59 -1.00 15.79
C ILE A 141 -4.19 -1.29 17.16
N ARG A 142 -3.73 -0.62 18.22
CA ARG A 142 -4.31 -0.67 19.56
C ARG A 142 -5.36 0.41 19.81
N THR A 143 -5.61 1.27 18.83
CA THR A 143 -6.64 2.32 18.95
C THR A 143 -7.99 1.69 19.26
N PRO A 144 -8.68 2.17 20.31
CA PRO A 144 -10.00 1.67 20.65
C PRO A 144 -10.97 1.77 19.48
N ASN A 145 -11.81 0.76 19.29
CA ASN A 145 -12.81 0.69 18.23
C ASN A 145 -12.26 0.70 16.79
N LEU A 146 -10.96 0.50 16.56
CA LEU A 146 -10.36 0.53 15.23
C LEU A 146 -11.12 -0.37 14.23
N PHE A 147 -11.46 -1.61 14.61
CA PHE A 147 -12.21 -2.52 13.75
C PHE A 147 -13.58 -1.97 13.35
N ARG A 148 -14.27 -1.30 14.28
CA ARG A 148 -15.54 -0.62 13.98
C ARG A 148 -15.31 0.53 13.00
N THR A 149 -14.30 1.36 13.24
CA THR A 149 -13.98 2.49 12.36
C THR A 149 -13.63 2.00 10.95
N VAL A 150 -12.93 0.87 10.82
CA VAL A 150 -12.66 0.24 9.53
C VAL A 150 -13.93 -0.33 8.89
N ALA A 151 -14.81 -0.96 9.68
CA ALA A 151 -16.07 -1.50 9.18
C ALA A 151 -17.06 -0.39 8.75
N ASP A 152 -16.93 0.80 9.30
CA ASP A 152 -17.74 1.97 8.94
C ASP A 152 -17.13 2.77 7.77
N LEU A 153 -15.94 2.41 7.29
CA LEU A 153 -15.26 3.09 6.18
C LEU A 153 -15.88 2.69 4.84
N ASP A 154 -16.84 3.47 4.37
CA ASP A 154 -17.58 3.22 3.14
C ASP A 154 -16.86 3.82 1.91
N LEU A 155 -15.80 3.14 1.47
CA LEU A 155 -15.10 3.43 0.23
C LEU A 155 -14.72 2.15 -0.52
N PRO A 156 -14.60 2.19 -1.86
CA PRO A 156 -14.13 1.04 -2.62
C PRO A 156 -12.69 0.70 -2.23
N ALA A 157 -12.47 -0.54 -1.82
CA ALA A 157 -11.13 -1.05 -1.51
C ALA A 157 -10.84 -2.34 -2.28
N THR A 158 -9.60 -2.48 -2.77
CA THR A 158 -9.15 -3.68 -3.48
C THR A 158 -7.79 -4.09 -2.95
N PHE A 159 -7.67 -5.35 -2.55
CA PHE A 159 -6.42 -5.94 -2.08
C PHE A 159 -5.97 -7.04 -3.02
N ILE A 160 -4.70 -7.06 -3.36
CA ILE A 160 -4.08 -7.99 -4.31
C ILE A 160 -2.85 -8.59 -3.65
N ASN A 161 -2.88 -9.89 -3.38
CA ASN A 161 -1.76 -10.61 -2.77
C ASN A 161 -1.27 -11.72 -3.71
N GLY A 162 -0.04 -12.17 -3.51
CA GLY A 162 0.50 -13.36 -4.17
C GLY A 162 0.29 -14.60 -3.32
N SER A 163 -0.05 -15.75 -3.92
CA SER A 163 -0.26 -17.01 -3.19
C SER A 163 1.04 -17.62 -2.66
N ALA A 164 2.18 -17.27 -3.26
CA ALA A 164 3.52 -17.73 -2.85
C ALA A 164 4.25 -16.74 -1.95
N ASP A 165 3.59 -15.67 -1.46
CA ASP A 165 4.20 -14.80 -0.45
C ASP A 165 4.41 -15.58 0.84
N ILE A 166 5.63 -15.51 1.39
CA ILE A 166 5.95 -16.12 2.69
C ILE A 166 5.20 -15.49 3.86
N ARG A 167 4.58 -14.32 3.63
CA ARG A 167 3.68 -13.64 4.57
C ARG A 167 2.29 -14.21 4.45
N PRO A 168 1.66 -14.71 5.55
CA PRO A 168 0.29 -15.22 5.49
C PRO A 168 -0.71 -14.17 5.00
N ASN A 169 -1.53 -14.54 4.03
CA ASN A 169 -2.52 -13.66 3.38
C ASN A 169 -3.83 -13.50 4.16
N TRP A 170 -4.08 -14.31 5.19
CA TRP A 170 -5.36 -14.30 5.90
C TRP A 170 -5.72 -12.95 6.55
N PRO A 171 -4.77 -12.12 7.06
CA PRO A 171 -5.16 -10.83 7.64
C PRO A 171 -5.71 -9.87 6.58
N THR A 172 -5.12 -9.87 5.37
CA THR A 172 -5.60 -9.05 4.27
C THR A 172 -6.98 -9.49 3.77
N ARG A 173 -7.24 -10.82 3.75
CA ARG A 173 -8.59 -11.34 3.45
C ARG A 173 -9.62 -10.90 4.48
N GLN A 174 -9.26 -10.96 5.77
CA GLN A 174 -10.15 -10.49 6.84
C GLN A 174 -10.43 -8.99 6.71
N LEU A 175 -9.40 -8.18 6.43
CA LEU A 175 -9.56 -6.74 6.21
C LEU A 175 -10.50 -6.47 5.03
N ALA A 176 -10.32 -7.15 3.91
CA ALA A 176 -11.19 -7.01 2.75
C ALA A 176 -12.65 -7.39 3.05
N THR A 177 -12.87 -8.39 3.92
CA THR A 177 -14.22 -8.79 4.35
C THR A 177 -14.83 -7.80 5.34
N LEU A 178 -14.01 -7.15 6.17
CA LEU A 178 -14.45 -6.17 7.16
C LEU A 178 -14.94 -4.88 6.49
N LEU A 179 -14.28 -4.44 5.41
CA LEU A 179 -14.65 -3.23 4.67
C LEU A 179 -15.94 -3.44 3.87
N PRO A 180 -16.94 -2.55 3.94
CA PRO A 180 -18.23 -2.70 3.25
C PRO A 180 -18.11 -2.90 1.74
N GLN A 181 -17.12 -2.24 1.11
CA GLN A 181 -16.83 -2.33 -0.32
C GLN A 181 -15.48 -2.98 -0.60
N GLY A 182 -14.98 -3.82 0.30
CA GLY A 182 -13.72 -4.52 0.18
C GLY A 182 -13.76 -5.65 -0.86
N ARG A 183 -12.67 -5.80 -1.63
CA ARG A 183 -12.42 -6.94 -2.54
C ARG A 183 -11.03 -7.49 -2.32
N TYR A 184 -10.91 -8.79 -2.43
CA TYR A 184 -9.64 -9.50 -2.32
C TYR A 184 -9.39 -10.32 -3.57
N PHE A 185 -8.16 -10.25 -4.08
CA PHE A 185 -7.68 -11.09 -5.17
C PHE A 185 -6.34 -11.71 -4.77
N GLU A 186 -6.17 -12.95 -5.17
CA GLU A 186 -4.90 -13.66 -5.02
C GLU A 186 -4.38 -14.04 -6.40
N ILE A 187 -3.09 -13.76 -6.64
CA ILE A 187 -2.41 -14.11 -7.88
C ILE A 187 -1.61 -15.38 -7.60
N GLU A 188 -1.98 -16.44 -8.29
CA GLU A 188 -1.38 -17.76 -8.08
C GLU A 188 0.10 -17.77 -8.46
N GLY A 189 0.94 -18.31 -7.58
CA GLY A 189 2.39 -18.40 -7.76
C GLY A 189 3.17 -17.09 -7.59
N ALA A 190 2.49 -15.96 -7.41
CA ALA A 190 3.17 -14.70 -7.17
C ALA A 190 3.70 -14.61 -5.74
N ALA A 191 4.93 -14.13 -5.57
CA ALA A 191 5.54 -13.80 -4.29
C ALA A 191 5.19 -12.37 -3.84
N HIS A 192 5.91 -11.85 -2.84
CA HIS A 192 5.66 -10.53 -2.26
C HIS A 192 5.75 -9.37 -3.27
N TYR A 193 6.75 -9.41 -4.14
CA TYR A 193 6.96 -8.41 -5.18
C TYR A 193 6.30 -8.85 -6.49
N ILE A 194 4.98 -8.85 -6.51
CA ILE A 194 4.13 -9.42 -7.56
C ILE A 194 4.54 -8.95 -8.97
N TRP A 195 4.92 -7.69 -9.12
CA TRP A 195 5.30 -7.10 -10.41
C TRP A 195 6.59 -7.67 -11.01
N LEU A 196 7.43 -8.34 -10.21
CA LEU A 196 8.66 -8.95 -10.70
C LEU A 196 8.40 -10.26 -11.46
N THR A 197 7.37 -11.00 -11.05
CA THR A 197 7.07 -12.33 -11.58
C THR A 197 5.76 -12.37 -12.36
N HIS A 198 4.76 -11.58 -11.96
CA HIS A 198 3.40 -11.60 -12.52
C HIS A 198 2.91 -10.19 -12.91
N PRO A 199 3.71 -9.39 -13.69
CA PRO A 199 3.35 -8.00 -13.99
C PRO A 199 2.03 -7.88 -14.77
N GLY A 200 1.74 -8.78 -15.70
CA GLY A 200 0.51 -8.74 -16.50
C GLY A 200 -0.75 -9.03 -15.70
N GLU A 201 -0.69 -9.93 -14.73
CA GLU A 201 -1.84 -10.19 -13.83
C GLU A 201 -2.05 -9.02 -12.86
N LEU A 202 -0.97 -8.46 -12.32
CA LEU A 202 -1.03 -7.29 -11.46
C LEU A 202 -1.61 -6.08 -12.23
N ASP A 203 -1.12 -5.81 -13.46
CA ASP A 203 -1.66 -4.77 -14.34
C ASP A 203 -3.17 -4.89 -14.51
N ARG A 204 -3.65 -6.08 -14.89
CA ARG A 204 -5.06 -6.35 -15.06
C ARG A 204 -5.87 -6.05 -13.80
N ARG A 205 -5.39 -6.46 -12.61
CA ARG A 205 -6.07 -6.23 -11.33
C ARG A 205 -6.05 -4.76 -10.92
N LEU A 206 -4.95 -4.06 -11.14
CA LEU A 206 -4.84 -2.62 -10.86
C LEU A 206 -5.79 -1.82 -11.73
N ARG A 207 -5.87 -2.10 -13.05
CA ARG A 207 -6.80 -1.44 -13.97
C ARG A 207 -8.25 -1.67 -13.55
N GLN A 208 -8.64 -2.91 -13.23
CA GLN A 208 -9.98 -3.21 -12.72
C GLN A 208 -10.31 -2.46 -11.42
N ALA A 209 -9.34 -2.31 -10.52
CA ALA A 209 -9.52 -1.55 -9.29
C ALA A 209 -9.69 -0.05 -9.56
N ILE A 210 -8.86 0.55 -10.42
CA ILE A 210 -8.94 1.96 -10.79
C ILE A 210 -10.28 2.26 -11.47
N ASP A 211 -10.70 1.43 -12.46
CA ASP A 211 -11.97 1.62 -13.17
C ASP A 211 -13.18 1.57 -12.22
N ARG A 212 -13.14 0.70 -11.20
CA ARG A 212 -14.18 0.64 -10.16
C ARG A 212 -14.25 1.90 -9.30
N MET A 213 -13.10 2.51 -9.02
CA MET A 213 -12.97 3.65 -8.11
C MET A 213 -13.11 5.00 -8.81
N SER A 214 -13.08 5.01 -10.14
CA SER A 214 -13.18 6.20 -10.99
C SER A 214 -14.25 6.05 -12.08
N PRO A 215 -15.49 5.70 -11.76
CA PRO A 215 -16.49 5.31 -12.76
C PRO A 215 -16.88 6.41 -13.76
N ASN A 216 -16.47 7.68 -13.53
CA ASN A 216 -16.89 8.85 -14.30
C ASN A 216 -15.73 9.72 -14.83
N GLN A 217 -14.48 9.27 -14.82
CA GLN A 217 -13.43 10.05 -15.47
C GLN A 217 -13.40 9.75 -16.97
N PRO A 218 -13.55 10.76 -17.85
CA PRO A 218 -13.30 10.58 -19.27
C PRO A 218 -11.85 10.16 -19.47
N THR A 219 -11.61 9.20 -20.34
CA THR A 219 -10.28 8.76 -20.73
C THR A 219 -9.45 9.99 -21.10
N ILE A 220 -8.37 10.25 -20.37
CA ILE A 220 -7.45 11.34 -20.68
C ILE A 220 -6.73 10.92 -21.97
N GLY A 221 -7.26 11.37 -23.11
CA GLY A 221 -6.56 11.25 -24.38
C GLY A 221 -5.35 12.18 -24.35
N TYR A 222 -4.16 11.62 -24.26
CA TYR A 222 -2.95 12.38 -24.51
C TYR A 222 -2.95 12.83 -25.97
N PRO A 223 -2.71 14.11 -26.28
CA PRO A 223 -2.48 14.52 -27.65
C PRO A 223 -1.20 13.81 -28.13
N SER A 224 -1.33 13.04 -29.22
CA SER A 224 -0.19 12.46 -29.90
C SER A 224 0.70 13.60 -30.38
N THR A 225 1.83 13.82 -29.73
CA THR A 225 2.90 14.67 -30.28
C THR A 225 3.49 13.96 -31.49
N ARG A 226 3.18 14.52 -32.67
CA ARG A 226 3.92 14.22 -33.90
C ARG A 226 5.26 14.92 -33.86
#